data_09f843b13079766615e0a6ba273f92a1
#
_entry.id   09f843b13079766615e0a6ba273f92a1
#
_cell.length_a   1.000
_cell.length_b   1.000
_cell.length_c   1.000
_cell.angle_alpha   90.00
_cell.angle_beta   90.00
_cell.angle_gamma   90.00
#
_symmetry.space_group_name_H-M   'P 1'
#
loop_
_entity.id
_entity.type
_entity.pdbx_description
1 polymer ?
#
loop_
_entity_poly.entity_id
_entity_poly.type
_entity_poly.pdbx_seq_one_letter_code
_entity_poly.pdbx_strand_id
1 'polypeptide(L)'
;MGFVFQFYNLVQNLTARENVELAAEICRDPLDADTVLDEVGLADRKNNFPAQLSGGEQQRVSIARALAKNPKILLCDEPTGALDYKTGKQVLALLQATCRRQGRTVIVITHNSALAAMADRVIRINSGRVVDQTVNPAPTPVERIEW
;
A
#
# COMPACT_ATOMS: atom_id res chain seq x y z
N MET A 1 -9.87 -7.47 -5.55
CA MET A 1 -9.67 -6.19 -4.84
C MET A 1 -8.82 -6.44 -3.62
N GLY A 2 -7.82 -5.62 -3.36
CA GLY A 2 -6.98 -5.66 -2.17
C GLY A 2 -7.21 -4.43 -1.29
N PHE A 3 -7.05 -4.58 0.04
CA PHE A 3 -7.21 -3.51 1.02
C PHE A 3 -5.96 -3.35 1.85
N VAL A 4 -5.53 -2.10 2.05
CA VAL A 4 -4.43 -1.68 2.92
C VAL A 4 -4.98 -0.68 3.91
N PHE A 5 -4.78 -0.93 5.20
CA PHE A 5 -5.34 -0.13 6.29
C PHE A 5 -4.24 0.65 7.02
N GLN A 6 -4.61 1.78 7.63
CA GLN A 6 -3.70 2.64 8.39
C GLN A 6 -2.98 1.89 9.54
N PHE A 7 -3.66 0.99 10.24
CA PHE A 7 -3.13 0.25 11.40
C PHE A 7 -2.72 -1.19 11.07
N TYR A 8 -2.35 -1.45 9.82
CA TYR A 8 -1.77 -2.70 9.29
C TYR A 8 -2.69 -3.94 9.39
N ASN A 9 -3.41 -4.14 10.50
CA ASN A 9 -4.31 -5.27 10.77
C ASN A 9 -3.65 -6.64 10.53
N LEU A 10 -2.41 -6.80 10.99
CA LEU A 10 -1.69 -8.05 10.91
C LEU A 10 -2.10 -8.99 12.05
N VAL A 11 -2.08 -10.28 11.76
CA VAL A 11 -2.26 -11.33 12.77
C VAL A 11 -0.96 -11.44 13.56
N GLN A 12 -0.99 -11.14 14.86
CA GLN A 12 0.21 -10.93 15.69
C GLN A 12 1.01 -12.20 15.95
N ASN A 13 0.36 -13.36 15.96
CA ASN A 13 0.98 -14.67 16.17
C ASN A 13 1.36 -15.40 14.88
N LEU A 14 1.30 -14.72 13.74
CA LEU A 14 1.78 -15.20 12.45
C LEU A 14 2.96 -14.37 11.98
N THR A 15 3.92 -15.01 11.30
CA THR A 15 5.04 -14.33 10.66
C THR A 15 4.57 -13.44 9.50
N ALA A 16 5.47 -12.62 8.96
CA ALA A 16 5.18 -11.82 7.76
C ALA A 16 4.72 -12.72 6.59
N ARG A 17 5.42 -13.82 6.34
CA ARG A 17 5.06 -14.81 5.33
C ARG A 17 3.67 -15.39 5.58
N GLU A 18 3.41 -15.90 6.77
CA GLU A 18 2.13 -16.52 7.13
C GLU A 18 0.96 -15.53 7.03
N ASN A 19 1.17 -14.25 7.38
CA ASN A 19 0.17 -13.20 7.16
C ASN A 19 -0.21 -13.04 5.68
N VAL A 20 0.79 -13.13 4.78
CA VAL A 20 0.57 -13.02 3.34
C VAL A 20 -0.08 -14.30 2.78
N GLU A 21 0.42 -15.48 3.16
CA GLU A 21 -0.10 -16.79 2.76
C GLU A 21 -1.57 -16.97 3.13
N LEU A 22 -1.96 -16.57 4.36
CA LEU A 22 -3.34 -16.64 4.83
C LEU A 22 -4.32 -15.89 3.90
N ALA A 23 -3.91 -14.74 3.37
CA ALA A 23 -4.73 -13.99 2.43
C ALA A 23 -4.75 -14.62 1.03
N ALA A 24 -3.68 -15.29 0.64
CA ALA A 24 -3.56 -15.97 -0.64
C ALA A 24 -4.44 -17.23 -0.71
N GLU A 25 -4.59 -17.97 0.39
CA GLU A 25 -5.36 -19.23 0.47
C GLU A 25 -6.81 -19.12 -0.02
N ILE A 26 -7.44 -17.96 0.16
CA ILE A 26 -8.84 -17.73 -0.24
C ILE A 26 -8.98 -17.26 -1.70
N CYS A 27 -7.88 -17.17 -2.45
CA CYS A 27 -7.87 -16.64 -3.82
C CYS A 27 -7.69 -17.76 -4.86
N ARG A 28 -8.29 -17.57 -6.04
CA ARG A 28 -8.19 -18.55 -7.13
C ARG A 28 -6.84 -18.54 -7.84
N ASP A 29 -6.22 -17.36 -7.93
CA ASP A 29 -4.96 -17.13 -8.66
C ASP A 29 -4.07 -16.18 -7.83
N PRO A 30 -3.60 -16.65 -6.65
CA PRO A 30 -2.76 -15.84 -5.78
C PRO A 30 -1.35 -15.73 -6.35
N LEU A 31 -0.67 -14.63 -5.99
CA LEU A 31 0.77 -14.53 -6.19
C LEU A 31 1.49 -15.28 -5.06
N ASP A 32 2.69 -15.75 -5.37
CA ASP A 32 3.58 -16.39 -4.38
C ASP A 32 3.97 -15.40 -3.27
N ALA A 33 3.80 -15.81 -2.00
CA ALA A 33 4.03 -14.94 -0.86
C ALA A 33 5.49 -14.47 -0.76
N ASP A 34 6.44 -15.36 -1.05
CA ASP A 34 7.86 -15.01 -1.02
C ASP A 34 8.23 -13.97 -2.08
N THR A 35 7.71 -14.15 -3.29
CA THR A 35 7.90 -13.20 -4.40
C THR A 35 7.34 -11.83 -4.05
N VAL A 36 6.14 -11.77 -3.50
CA VAL A 36 5.51 -10.48 -3.13
C VAL A 36 6.24 -9.82 -1.97
N LEU A 37 6.72 -10.57 -0.98
CA LEU A 37 7.53 -10.03 0.12
C LEU A 37 8.88 -9.48 -0.38
N ASP A 38 9.50 -10.12 -1.36
CA ASP A 38 10.71 -9.60 -2.01
C ASP A 38 10.42 -8.29 -2.76
N GLU A 39 9.32 -8.21 -3.48
CA GLU A 39 8.90 -7.00 -4.21
C GLU A 39 8.68 -5.80 -3.29
N VAL A 40 8.18 -6.01 -2.07
CA VAL A 40 7.99 -4.94 -1.09
C VAL A 40 9.24 -4.67 -0.22
N GLY A 41 10.37 -5.32 -0.53
CA GLY A 41 11.66 -5.12 0.17
C GLY A 41 11.73 -5.76 1.54
N LEU A 42 11.09 -6.92 1.75
CA LEU A 42 11.05 -7.66 3.01
C LEU A 42 11.66 -9.06 2.89
N ALA A 43 12.60 -9.27 1.95
CA ALA A 43 13.28 -10.56 1.75
C ALA A 43 13.87 -11.13 3.06
N ASP A 44 14.49 -10.28 3.88
CA ASP A 44 15.16 -10.65 5.13
C ASP A 44 14.23 -10.65 6.35
N ARG A 45 12.93 -10.38 6.17
CA ARG A 45 11.93 -10.22 7.25
C ARG A 45 10.79 -11.23 7.19
N LYS A 46 10.81 -12.17 6.26
CA LYS A 46 9.73 -13.13 5.99
C LYS A 46 9.31 -13.93 7.22
N ASN A 47 10.28 -14.30 8.05
CA ASN A 47 10.07 -15.14 9.25
C ASN A 47 9.90 -14.31 10.54
N ASN A 48 9.85 -12.98 10.46
CA ASN A 48 9.64 -12.12 11.61
C ASN A 48 8.14 -12.01 11.93
N PHE A 49 7.83 -11.96 13.24
CA PHE A 49 6.48 -11.62 13.71
C PHE A 49 6.25 -10.11 13.68
N PRO A 50 5.01 -9.64 13.61
CA PRO A 50 4.72 -8.20 13.61
C PRO A 50 5.40 -7.41 14.72
N ALA A 51 5.50 -7.96 15.94
CA ALA A 51 6.19 -7.32 17.05
C ALA A 51 7.70 -7.11 16.84
N GLN A 52 8.30 -7.79 15.87
CA GLN A 52 9.72 -7.69 15.50
C GLN A 52 9.95 -6.77 14.31
N LEU A 53 8.88 -6.15 13.79
CA LEU A 53 8.90 -5.29 12.61
C LEU A 53 8.63 -3.83 12.99
N SER A 54 9.33 -2.90 12.33
CA SER A 54 9.00 -1.49 12.40
C SER A 54 7.62 -1.20 11.80
N GLY A 55 7.01 -0.06 12.11
CA GLY A 55 5.72 0.33 11.54
C GLY A 55 5.70 0.32 10.01
N GLY A 56 6.78 0.79 9.38
CA GLY A 56 6.91 0.77 7.92
C GLY A 56 7.06 -0.64 7.35
N GLU A 57 7.74 -1.54 8.06
CA GLU A 57 7.83 -2.95 7.66
C GLU A 57 6.46 -3.62 7.81
N GLN A 58 5.73 -3.37 8.90
CA GLN A 58 4.36 -3.87 9.08
C GLN A 58 3.41 -3.37 7.99
N GLN A 59 3.54 -2.10 7.59
CA GLN A 59 2.75 -1.54 6.49
C GLN A 59 3.10 -2.23 5.16
N ARG A 60 4.36 -2.51 4.90
CA ARG A 60 4.77 -3.26 3.70
C ARG A 60 4.28 -4.70 3.71
N VAL A 61 4.22 -5.37 4.88
CA VAL A 61 3.55 -6.69 5.00
C VAL A 61 2.06 -6.58 4.67
N SER A 62 1.38 -5.53 5.15
CA SER A 62 -0.03 -5.28 4.83
C SER A 62 -0.25 -5.08 3.32
N ILE A 63 0.64 -4.34 2.65
CA ILE A 63 0.62 -4.17 1.20
C ILE A 63 0.89 -5.51 0.49
N ALA A 64 1.90 -6.27 0.91
CA ALA A 64 2.21 -7.59 0.37
C ALA A 64 1.01 -8.54 0.49
N ARG A 65 0.35 -8.56 1.64
CA ARG A 65 -0.88 -9.32 1.87
C ARG A 65 -1.99 -8.97 0.90
N ALA A 66 -2.17 -7.68 0.63
CA ALA A 66 -3.16 -7.22 -0.35
C ALA A 66 -2.77 -7.58 -1.78
N LEU A 67 -1.49 -7.46 -2.14
CA LEU A 67 -0.95 -7.78 -3.47
C LEU A 67 -0.96 -9.29 -3.78
N ALA A 68 -0.73 -10.15 -2.78
CA ALA A 68 -0.76 -11.61 -2.94
C ALA A 68 -2.11 -12.12 -3.44
N LYS A 69 -3.19 -11.39 -3.21
CA LYS A 69 -4.53 -11.65 -3.76
C LYS A 69 -4.61 -11.41 -5.27
N ASN A 70 -3.54 -10.96 -5.92
CA ASN A 70 -3.47 -10.58 -7.33
C ASN A 70 -4.59 -9.62 -7.76
N PRO A 71 -4.80 -8.50 -7.04
CA PRO A 71 -5.95 -7.61 -7.27
C PRO A 71 -5.72 -6.71 -8.48
N LYS A 72 -6.77 -6.40 -9.23
CA LYS A 72 -6.77 -5.32 -10.24
C LYS A 72 -6.84 -3.93 -9.60
N ILE A 73 -7.47 -3.85 -8.43
CA ILE A 73 -7.67 -2.60 -7.67
C ILE A 73 -7.13 -2.80 -6.25
N LEU A 74 -6.28 -1.87 -5.81
CA LEU A 74 -5.76 -1.77 -4.45
C LEU A 74 -6.36 -0.52 -3.79
N LEU A 75 -7.06 -0.69 -2.69
CA LEU A 75 -7.62 0.39 -1.87
C LEU A 75 -6.73 0.60 -0.65
N CYS A 76 -6.22 1.81 -0.47
CA CYS A 76 -5.35 2.18 0.63
C CYS A 76 -6.01 3.29 1.45
N ASP A 77 -6.31 2.99 2.71
CA ASP A 77 -6.87 3.94 3.66
C ASP A 77 -5.76 4.49 4.56
N GLU A 78 -5.44 5.78 4.40
CA GLU A 78 -4.38 6.49 5.11
C GLU A 78 -3.06 5.69 5.21
N PRO A 79 -2.48 5.22 4.09
CA PRO A 79 -1.38 4.25 4.12
C PRO A 79 -0.10 4.75 4.78
N THR A 80 0.00 6.06 5.03
CA THR A 80 1.15 6.70 5.69
C THR A 80 0.81 7.36 7.02
N GLY A 81 -0.44 7.30 7.46
CA GLY A 81 -0.94 8.06 8.61
C GLY A 81 -0.30 7.71 9.96
N ALA A 82 0.29 6.52 10.09
CA ALA A 82 0.98 6.05 11.28
C ALA A 82 2.51 5.97 11.13
N LEU A 83 3.07 6.54 10.06
CA LEU A 83 4.48 6.44 9.70
C LEU A 83 5.19 7.79 9.79
N ASP A 84 6.49 7.75 10.11
CA ASP A 84 7.36 8.91 9.93
C ASP A 84 7.51 9.27 8.45
N TYR A 85 7.95 10.50 8.18
CA TYR A 85 8.07 11.05 6.84
C TYR A 85 8.89 10.18 5.88
N LYS A 86 10.07 9.73 6.30
CA LYS A 86 10.97 8.92 5.45
C LYS A 86 10.36 7.58 5.09
N THR A 87 9.78 6.91 6.08
CA THR A 87 9.11 5.62 5.91
C THR A 87 7.83 5.77 5.08
N GLY A 88 7.08 6.85 5.31
CA GLY A 88 5.90 7.17 4.50
C GLY A 88 6.25 7.35 3.02
N LYS A 89 7.34 8.05 2.69
CA LYS A 89 7.82 8.15 1.31
C LYS A 89 8.12 6.80 0.67
N GLN A 90 8.75 5.89 1.40
CA GLN A 90 9.04 4.54 0.88
C GLN A 90 7.77 3.76 0.56
N VAL A 91 6.75 3.86 1.42
CA VAL A 91 5.44 3.22 1.19
C VAL A 91 4.74 3.81 -0.03
N LEU A 92 4.72 5.13 -0.17
CA LEU A 92 4.11 5.79 -1.33
C LEU A 92 4.85 5.47 -2.64
N ALA A 93 6.18 5.41 -2.62
CA ALA A 93 6.98 5.00 -3.78
C ALA A 93 6.65 3.56 -4.21
N LEU A 94 6.47 2.65 -3.25
CA LEU A 94 6.02 1.29 -3.51
C LEU A 94 4.63 1.26 -4.17
N LEU A 95 3.67 2.02 -3.65
CA LEU A 95 2.32 2.11 -4.22
C LEU A 95 2.34 2.70 -5.64
N GLN A 96 3.13 3.76 -5.87
CA GLN A 96 3.30 4.35 -7.20
C GLN A 96 3.94 3.35 -8.18
N ALA A 97 4.98 2.63 -7.76
CA ALA A 97 5.62 1.58 -8.56
C ALA A 97 4.64 0.43 -8.90
N THR A 98 3.81 0.02 -7.96
CA THR A 98 2.77 -1.00 -8.15
C THR A 98 1.78 -0.57 -9.25
N CYS A 99 1.34 0.68 -9.21
CA CYS A 99 0.47 1.25 -10.26
C CYS A 99 1.16 1.25 -11.63
N ARG A 100 2.39 1.75 -11.71
CA ARG A 100 3.11 1.97 -12.97
C ARG A 100 3.60 0.67 -13.62
N ARG A 101 4.19 -0.24 -12.85
CA ARG A 101 4.84 -1.45 -13.36
C ARG A 101 3.88 -2.59 -13.62
N GLN A 102 2.82 -2.69 -12.82
CA GLN A 102 1.90 -3.82 -12.86
C GLN A 102 0.54 -3.47 -13.49
N GLY A 103 0.35 -2.22 -13.94
CA GLY A 103 -0.90 -1.76 -14.53
C GLY A 103 -2.10 -1.88 -13.59
N ARG A 104 -1.88 -1.82 -12.28
CA ARG A 104 -2.94 -1.91 -11.26
C ARG A 104 -3.51 -0.54 -10.97
N THR A 105 -4.79 -0.48 -10.65
CA THR A 105 -5.38 0.74 -10.12
C THR A 105 -5.13 0.82 -8.63
N VAL A 106 -4.47 1.87 -8.17
CA VAL A 106 -4.25 2.16 -6.75
C VAL A 106 -5.09 3.37 -6.37
N ILE A 107 -5.97 3.20 -5.38
CA ILE A 107 -6.81 4.27 -4.84
C ILE A 107 -6.31 4.54 -3.42
N VAL A 108 -5.84 5.76 -3.18
CA VAL A 108 -5.38 6.22 -1.87
C VAL A 108 -6.41 7.19 -1.30
N ILE A 109 -6.94 6.85 -0.13
CA ILE A 109 -7.79 7.74 0.66
C ILE A 109 -6.88 8.41 1.68
N THR A 110 -6.86 9.73 1.69
CA THR A 110 -6.03 10.50 2.60
C THR A 110 -6.56 11.92 2.79
N HIS A 111 -6.29 12.48 3.95
CA HIS A 111 -6.51 13.90 4.23
C HIS A 111 -5.28 14.77 3.92
N ASN A 112 -4.16 14.15 3.54
CA ASN A 112 -2.94 14.87 3.18
C ASN A 112 -3.01 15.36 1.72
N SER A 113 -3.31 16.64 1.53
CA SER A 113 -3.45 17.26 0.21
C SER A 113 -2.15 17.30 -0.61
N ALA A 114 -0.98 17.23 0.02
CA ALA A 114 0.29 17.21 -0.68
C ALA A 114 0.44 15.98 -1.59
N LEU A 115 -0.19 14.86 -1.22
CA LEU A 115 -0.16 13.63 -2.01
C LEU A 115 -0.94 13.75 -3.34
N ALA A 116 -1.78 14.75 -3.50
CA ALA A 116 -2.52 14.99 -4.75
C ALA A 116 -1.59 15.11 -5.96
N ALA A 117 -0.38 15.65 -5.78
CA ALA A 117 0.58 15.85 -6.85
C ALA A 117 1.10 14.54 -7.49
N MET A 118 1.10 13.42 -6.75
CA MET A 118 1.56 12.12 -7.26
C MET A 118 0.49 11.32 -7.98
N ALA A 119 -0.78 11.69 -7.83
CA ALA A 119 -1.91 10.95 -8.37
C ALA A 119 -2.17 11.31 -9.85
N ASP A 120 -2.58 10.32 -10.65
CA ASP A 120 -3.06 10.54 -12.02
C ASP A 120 -4.43 11.27 -12.01
N ARG A 121 -5.23 11.04 -10.97
CA ARG A 121 -6.54 11.65 -10.77
C ARG A 121 -6.78 11.93 -9.30
N VAL A 122 -7.30 13.09 -9.01
CA VAL A 122 -7.70 13.52 -7.66
C VAL A 122 -9.20 13.70 -7.63
N ILE A 123 -9.85 13.09 -6.64
CA ILE A 123 -11.29 13.24 -6.38
C ILE A 123 -11.43 13.83 -4.99
N ARG A 124 -12.04 15.01 -4.88
CA ARG A 124 -12.28 15.66 -3.59
C ARG A 124 -13.71 15.37 -3.13
N ILE A 125 -13.82 14.89 -1.91
CA ILE A 125 -15.09 14.56 -1.28
C ILE A 125 -15.31 15.48 -0.08
N ASN A 126 -16.47 16.05 0.02
CA ASN A 126 -16.91 16.82 1.18
C ASN A 126 -18.36 16.46 1.51
N SER A 127 -18.65 16.20 2.79
CA SER A 127 -19.99 15.83 3.27
C SER A 127 -20.67 14.73 2.44
N GLY A 128 -19.89 13.68 2.08
CA GLY A 128 -20.39 12.53 1.31
C GLY A 128 -20.67 12.80 -0.17
N ARG A 129 -20.23 13.95 -0.70
CA ARG A 129 -20.43 14.34 -2.11
C ARG A 129 -19.09 14.63 -2.78
N VAL A 130 -18.97 14.25 -4.05
CA VAL A 130 -17.84 14.68 -4.88
C VAL A 130 -18.01 16.17 -5.18
N VAL A 131 -17.04 16.98 -4.75
CA VAL A 131 -17.05 18.44 -4.96
C VAL A 131 -16.09 18.89 -6.05
N ASP A 132 -15.08 18.08 -6.35
CA ASP A 132 -14.10 18.37 -7.41
C ASP A 132 -13.48 17.07 -7.94
N GLN A 133 -13.08 17.11 -9.22
CA GLN A 133 -12.35 16.04 -9.87
C GLN A 133 -11.36 16.63 -10.86
N THR A 134 -10.08 16.33 -10.64
CA THR A 134 -8.98 16.83 -11.47
C THR A 134 -8.15 15.66 -12.03
N VAL A 135 -7.82 15.70 -13.31
CA VAL A 135 -6.88 14.78 -13.95
C VAL A 135 -5.52 15.47 -13.99
N ASN A 136 -4.48 14.74 -13.54
CA ASN A 136 -3.10 15.22 -13.57
C ASN A 136 -2.35 14.52 -14.71
N PRO A 137 -2.02 15.23 -15.80
CA PRO A 137 -1.35 14.63 -16.95
C PRO A 137 0.13 14.32 -16.71
N ALA A 138 0.72 14.88 -15.64
CA ALA A 138 2.12 14.73 -15.30
C ALA A 138 2.31 14.53 -13.79
N PRO A 139 1.95 13.35 -13.25
CA PRO A 139 2.10 13.07 -11.82
C PRO A 139 3.54 13.20 -11.36
N THR A 140 3.72 13.87 -10.23
CA THR A 140 5.04 14.09 -9.62
C THR A 140 5.56 12.80 -9.00
N PRO A 141 6.85 12.44 -9.23
CA PRO A 141 7.49 11.36 -8.48
C PRO A 141 7.46 11.63 -6.98
N VAL A 142 7.24 10.58 -6.18
CA VAL A 142 7.10 10.69 -4.71
C VAL A 142 8.31 11.35 -4.05
N GLU A 143 9.50 11.13 -4.60
CA GLU A 143 10.76 11.68 -4.08
C GLU A 143 10.76 13.22 -4.04
N ARG A 144 9.97 13.85 -4.91
CA ARG A 144 9.85 15.32 -5.04
C ARG A 144 8.70 15.92 -4.25
N ILE A 145 7.90 15.10 -3.58
CA ILE A 145 6.76 15.56 -2.77
C ILE A 145 7.24 15.84 -1.36
N GLU A 146 6.84 16.99 -0.81
CA GLU A 146 7.07 17.39 0.57
C GLU A 146 5.71 17.57 1.26
N TRP A 147 5.56 17.07 2.50
CA TRP A 147 4.35 17.21 3.32
C TRP A 147 4.66 17.31 4.81
#